data_cd6d33bd7c02daa0226109307348c96a
#
_entry.id   cd6d33bd7c02daa0226109307348c96a
#
_cell.length_a   1.000
_cell.length_b   1.000
_cell.length_c   1.000
_cell.angle_alpha   90.00
_cell.angle_beta   90.00
_cell.angle_gamma   90.00
#
_symmetry.space_group_name_H-M   'P 1'
#
loop_
_entity.id
_entity.type
_entity.pdbx_description
1 polymer ?
#
loop_
_entity_poly.entity_id
_entity_poly.type
_entity_poly.pdbx_seq_one_letter_code
_entity_poly.pdbx_strand_id
1 'polypeptide(L)'
;DIVIRSSDTGEVLKLKDIADVQLGQDSYAYHGGMDGHPGVSCMVFQTAGSNATEVNQNIDKFLDEARKDLPKGVELTQMMSSNDFLFASIHEVVKTLIEAIILVILVVYVFLQDFRSTLIPLVGIVVSLVGTFAFMAIAGFSINLLTLFALVLVIGTVVDDAIIVVEAVQARFDVGYRSSYMASIDAMKGISNAVITSSLVFMAVFIPVSFMGGTSGTFYTQFGLTMAVAVGISAINALTLSPALCALLLKPYINEDGTQKNNFAARFRKSFNSAFDVMVDKYKTIVLLFIKRRWLTWSLLACSVVLLVFLMNTTKTSLVPDEDQGVIFVNVSTAAGSSLTTTDEVMERIE
;
A
#
# COMPACT_ATOMS: atom_id res chain seq x y z
N ASP A 1 9.34 0.43 -57.98
CA ASP A 1 9.42 1.60 -58.87
C ASP A 1 10.40 2.70 -58.40
N ILE A 2 11.33 2.37 -57.48
CA ILE A 2 12.36 3.31 -56.98
C ILE A 2 13.34 3.66 -58.13
N VAL A 3 13.48 4.94 -58.45
CA VAL A 3 14.40 5.41 -59.47
C VAL A 3 15.79 5.62 -58.83
N ILE A 4 16.79 4.94 -59.42
CA ILE A 4 18.19 5.01 -58.94
C ILE A 4 18.92 6.11 -59.65
N ARG A 5 18.71 6.24 -60.97
CA ARG A 5 19.40 7.25 -61.80
C ARG A 5 18.48 7.68 -62.94
N SER A 6 18.48 8.95 -63.23
CA SER A 6 17.85 9.54 -64.45
C SER A 6 18.97 10.16 -65.27
N SER A 7 18.98 9.87 -66.58
CA SER A 7 19.92 10.49 -67.54
C SER A 7 19.29 11.72 -68.16
N ASP A 8 20.12 12.69 -68.56
CA ASP A 8 19.69 13.85 -69.32
C ASP A 8 19.04 13.53 -70.66
N THR A 9 19.22 12.27 -71.14
CA THR A 9 18.60 11.73 -72.34
C THR A 9 17.18 11.13 -72.10
N GLY A 10 16.68 11.18 -70.86
CA GLY A 10 15.37 10.68 -70.50
C GLY A 10 15.30 9.18 -70.12
N GLU A 11 16.43 8.51 -70.10
CA GLU A 11 16.52 7.12 -69.63
C GLU A 11 16.48 7.07 -68.12
N VAL A 12 15.66 6.22 -67.55
CA VAL A 12 15.47 6.04 -66.12
C VAL A 12 15.85 4.62 -65.70
N LEU A 13 16.90 4.48 -64.88
CA LEU A 13 17.25 3.24 -64.28
C LEU A 13 16.50 3.05 -62.95
N LYS A 14 15.71 1.99 -62.86
CA LYS A 14 14.93 1.65 -61.67
C LYS A 14 15.62 0.55 -60.89
N LEU A 15 15.36 0.50 -59.57
CA LEU A 15 15.90 -0.54 -58.67
C LEU A 15 15.58 -1.95 -59.17
N LYS A 16 14.40 -2.20 -59.70
CA LYS A 16 13.98 -3.48 -60.30
C LYS A 16 14.79 -3.92 -61.52
N ASP A 17 15.51 -3.00 -62.17
CA ASP A 17 16.28 -3.34 -63.39
C ASP A 17 17.66 -3.89 -63.04
N ILE A 18 18.11 -3.72 -61.79
CA ILE A 18 19.45 -4.14 -61.31
C ILE A 18 19.39 -5.03 -60.06
N ALA A 19 18.24 -5.14 -59.41
CA ALA A 19 18.07 -5.95 -58.20
C ALA A 19 16.70 -6.62 -58.18
N ASP A 20 16.68 -7.82 -57.64
CA ASP A 20 15.40 -8.50 -57.31
C ASP A 20 14.92 -8.03 -55.95
N VAL A 21 13.75 -7.39 -55.95
CA VAL A 21 13.17 -6.78 -54.74
C VAL A 21 12.10 -7.71 -54.20
N GLN A 22 12.41 -8.35 -53.10
CA GLN A 22 11.50 -9.26 -52.41
C GLN A 22 11.08 -8.69 -51.06
N LEU A 23 9.84 -8.95 -50.68
CA LEU A 23 9.38 -8.70 -49.33
C LEU A 23 9.84 -9.85 -48.43
N GLY A 24 10.63 -9.55 -47.42
CA GLY A 24 11.17 -10.51 -46.49
C GLY A 24 11.12 -10.01 -45.06
N GLN A 25 11.69 -10.78 -44.14
CA GLN A 25 11.86 -10.41 -42.77
C GLN A 25 13.14 -9.59 -42.60
N ASP A 26 13.17 -8.67 -41.62
CA ASP A 26 14.35 -7.91 -41.24
C ASP A 26 15.46 -8.81 -40.69
N SER A 27 15.08 -9.87 -39.96
CA SER A 27 15.97 -10.89 -39.44
C SER A 27 15.33 -12.27 -39.47
N TYR A 28 16.09 -13.26 -39.94
CA TYR A 28 15.72 -14.69 -39.90
C TYR A 28 16.36 -15.41 -38.70
N ALA A 29 16.93 -14.66 -37.76
CA ALA A 29 17.55 -15.19 -36.55
C ALA A 29 16.57 -15.50 -35.43
N TYR A 30 15.33 -15.09 -35.58
CA TYR A 30 14.29 -15.26 -34.58
C TYR A 30 13.08 -15.99 -35.18
N HIS A 31 12.57 -16.94 -34.42
CA HIS A 31 11.29 -17.60 -34.68
C HIS A 31 10.38 -17.38 -33.48
N GLY A 32 9.14 -17.00 -33.70
CA GLY A 32 8.13 -16.82 -32.67
C GLY A 32 7.00 -17.80 -32.88
N GLY A 33 6.53 -18.40 -31.83
CA GLY A 33 5.38 -19.30 -31.80
C GLY A 33 4.59 -19.14 -30.52
N MET A 34 3.37 -19.67 -30.54
CA MET A 34 2.49 -19.75 -29.37
C MET A 34 1.61 -20.98 -29.53
N ASP A 35 1.59 -21.88 -28.53
CA ASP A 35 0.79 -23.13 -28.55
C ASP A 35 0.99 -23.95 -29.83
N GLY A 36 2.24 -24.10 -30.29
CA GLY A 36 2.56 -24.83 -31.53
C GLY A 36 2.19 -24.12 -32.84
N HIS A 37 1.72 -22.88 -32.78
CA HIS A 37 1.37 -22.09 -33.99
C HIS A 37 2.41 -21.01 -34.25
N PRO A 38 2.81 -20.77 -35.52
CA PRO A 38 3.74 -19.69 -35.84
C PRO A 38 3.12 -18.32 -35.54
N GLY A 39 3.86 -17.45 -34.90
CA GLY A 39 3.37 -16.15 -34.46
C GLY A 39 4.44 -15.07 -34.47
N VAL A 40 4.01 -13.83 -34.36
CA VAL A 40 4.86 -12.66 -34.19
C VAL A 40 4.48 -11.97 -32.88
N SER A 41 5.43 -11.81 -31.99
CA SER A 41 5.22 -11.10 -30.75
C SER A 41 5.46 -9.59 -30.93
N CYS A 42 4.54 -8.78 -30.38
CA CYS A 42 4.66 -7.34 -30.30
C CYS A 42 4.71 -6.94 -28.84
N MET A 43 5.76 -6.23 -28.42
CA MET A 43 5.87 -5.69 -27.07
C MET A 43 5.55 -4.20 -27.09
N VAL A 44 4.62 -3.79 -26.22
CA VAL A 44 4.26 -2.39 -26.03
C VAL A 44 4.88 -1.92 -24.72
N PHE A 45 5.69 -0.88 -24.80
CA PHE A 45 6.38 -0.29 -23.64
C PHE A 45 5.71 1.03 -23.23
N GLN A 46 5.54 1.18 -21.95
CA GLN A 46 5.05 2.41 -21.35
C GLN A 46 6.18 3.46 -21.25
N THR A 47 5.88 4.72 -21.55
CA THR A 47 6.81 5.82 -21.29
C THR A 47 6.87 6.17 -19.81
N ALA A 48 8.04 6.62 -19.35
CA ALA A 48 8.20 7.04 -17.96
C ALA A 48 7.23 8.17 -17.60
N GLY A 49 6.52 8.02 -16.49
CA GLY A 49 5.57 9.01 -16.00
C GLY A 49 4.13 8.89 -16.56
N SER A 50 3.86 7.97 -17.50
CA SER A 50 2.49 7.71 -17.94
C SER A 50 1.72 6.86 -16.91
N ASN A 51 0.39 6.95 -16.94
CA ASN A 51 -0.48 6.14 -16.09
C ASN A 51 -0.65 4.73 -16.69
N ALA A 52 -0.12 3.71 -16.00
CA ALA A 52 -0.16 2.32 -16.47
C ALA A 52 -1.59 1.83 -16.72
N THR A 53 -2.53 2.16 -15.84
CA THR A 53 -3.94 1.75 -15.98
C THR A 53 -4.60 2.35 -17.22
N GLU A 54 -4.37 3.63 -17.48
CA GLU A 54 -4.92 4.32 -18.66
C GLU A 54 -4.31 3.80 -19.95
N VAL A 55 -2.98 3.61 -19.98
CA VAL A 55 -2.28 3.05 -21.14
C VAL A 55 -2.81 1.68 -21.46
N ASN A 56 -2.94 0.80 -20.47
CA ASN A 56 -3.42 -0.56 -20.67
C ASN A 56 -4.88 -0.58 -21.13
N GLN A 57 -5.77 0.24 -20.56
CA GLN A 57 -7.15 0.35 -21.02
C GLN A 57 -7.25 0.83 -22.49
N ASN A 58 -6.35 1.72 -22.91
CA ASN A 58 -6.30 2.18 -24.28
C ASN A 58 -5.75 1.10 -25.22
N ILE A 59 -4.79 0.29 -24.75
CA ILE A 59 -4.30 -0.88 -25.48
C ILE A 59 -5.43 -1.89 -25.67
N ASP A 60 -6.18 -2.25 -24.62
CA ASP A 60 -7.28 -3.20 -24.69
C ASP A 60 -8.34 -2.75 -25.71
N LYS A 61 -8.71 -1.46 -25.70
CA LYS A 61 -9.64 -0.89 -26.70
C LYS A 61 -9.08 -1.00 -28.13
N PHE A 62 -7.80 -0.68 -28.30
CA PHE A 62 -7.13 -0.79 -29.59
C PHE A 62 -7.08 -2.24 -30.07
N LEU A 63 -6.79 -3.19 -29.19
CA LEU A 63 -6.78 -4.63 -29.54
C LEU A 63 -8.18 -5.12 -29.97
N ASP A 64 -9.24 -4.64 -29.30
CA ASP A 64 -10.62 -4.97 -29.67
C ASP A 64 -11.04 -4.40 -31.03
N GLU A 65 -10.49 -3.23 -31.40
CA GLU A 65 -10.67 -2.67 -32.74
C GLU A 65 -9.84 -3.45 -33.77
N ALA A 66 -8.56 -3.71 -33.49
CA ALA A 66 -7.65 -4.41 -34.38
C ALA A 66 -8.14 -5.84 -34.69
N ARG A 67 -8.75 -6.54 -33.73
CA ARG A 67 -9.35 -7.89 -33.97
C ARG A 67 -10.40 -7.91 -35.05
N LYS A 68 -11.09 -6.81 -35.32
CA LYS A 68 -12.12 -6.70 -36.33
C LYS A 68 -11.56 -6.62 -37.77
N ASP A 69 -10.33 -6.10 -37.87
CA ASP A 69 -9.67 -5.83 -39.17
C ASP A 69 -8.61 -6.88 -39.51
N LEU A 70 -8.46 -7.94 -38.71
CA LEU A 70 -7.51 -9.02 -38.96
C LEU A 70 -7.91 -9.86 -40.16
N PRO A 71 -6.93 -10.29 -40.98
CA PRO A 71 -7.14 -11.26 -42.06
C PRO A 71 -7.67 -12.59 -41.51
N LYS A 72 -8.42 -13.35 -42.34
CA LYS A 72 -8.89 -14.69 -41.98
C LYS A 72 -7.69 -15.61 -41.68
N GLY A 73 -7.72 -16.28 -40.56
CA GLY A 73 -6.66 -17.19 -40.10
C GLY A 73 -5.57 -16.55 -39.26
N VAL A 74 -5.69 -15.27 -38.98
CA VAL A 74 -4.81 -14.58 -38.00
C VAL A 74 -5.59 -14.28 -36.70
N GLU A 75 -5.05 -14.71 -35.58
CA GLU A 75 -5.61 -14.45 -34.26
C GLU A 75 -4.67 -13.55 -33.48
N LEU A 76 -5.23 -12.62 -32.72
CA LEU A 76 -4.48 -11.70 -31.86
C LEU A 76 -4.72 -12.10 -30.41
N THR A 77 -3.70 -12.70 -29.80
CA THR A 77 -3.74 -13.17 -28.42
C THR A 77 -2.83 -12.33 -27.54
N GLN A 78 -3.29 -11.98 -26.36
CA GLN A 78 -2.51 -11.26 -25.37
C GLN A 78 -1.79 -12.27 -24.47
N MET A 79 -0.48 -12.37 -24.58
CA MET A 79 0.33 -13.33 -23.82
C MET A 79 0.55 -12.89 -22.37
N MET A 80 0.81 -11.61 -22.16
CA MET A 80 1.05 -11.04 -20.85
C MET A 80 0.37 -9.69 -20.73
N SER A 81 -0.47 -9.52 -19.72
CA SER A 81 -1.03 -8.23 -19.35
C SER A 81 -0.57 -7.84 -17.95
N SER A 82 0.10 -6.71 -17.84
CA SER A 82 0.40 -6.12 -16.52
C SER A 82 -0.89 -5.68 -15.80
N ASN A 83 -2.02 -5.58 -16.49
CA ASN A 83 -3.31 -5.20 -15.95
C ASN A 83 -3.84 -6.22 -14.94
N ASP A 84 -3.81 -7.50 -15.29
CA ASP A 84 -4.40 -8.55 -14.45
C ASP A 84 -3.72 -8.58 -13.10
N PHE A 85 -2.38 -8.48 -13.11
CA PHE A 85 -1.59 -8.38 -11.89
C PHE A 85 -1.85 -7.07 -11.14
N LEU A 86 -1.88 -5.93 -11.83
CA LEU A 86 -2.11 -4.62 -11.23
C LEU A 86 -3.50 -4.55 -10.57
N PHE A 87 -4.55 -4.97 -11.29
CA PHE A 87 -5.91 -4.95 -10.75
C PHE A 87 -6.11 -5.96 -9.62
N ALA A 88 -5.54 -7.16 -9.73
CA ALA A 88 -5.56 -8.15 -8.66
C ALA A 88 -4.87 -7.59 -7.40
N SER A 89 -3.69 -6.97 -7.55
CA SER A 89 -2.95 -6.37 -6.44
C SER A 89 -3.71 -5.21 -5.81
N ILE A 90 -4.28 -4.29 -6.60
CA ILE A 90 -5.10 -3.18 -6.09
C ILE A 90 -6.34 -3.73 -5.36
N HIS A 91 -7.02 -4.72 -5.92
CA HIS A 91 -8.19 -5.33 -5.30
C HIS A 91 -7.85 -5.96 -3.94
N GLU A 92 -6.75 -6.71 -3.86
CA GLU A 92 -6.31 -7.34 -2.61
C GLU A 92 -5.93 -6.31 -1.55
N VAL A 93 -5.26 -5.20 -1.93
CA VAL A 93 -4.93 -4.14 -0.98
C VAL A 93 -6.16 -3.37 -0.52
N VAL A 94 -7.13 -3.08 -1.40
CA VAL A 94 -8.40 -2.44 -1.01
C VAL A 94 -9.20 -3.36 -0.07
N LYS A 95 -9.23 -4.65 -0.34
CA LYS A 95 -9.84 -5.65 0.55
C LYS A 95 -9.15 -5.65 1.91
N THR A 96 -7.82 -5.72 1.95
CA THR A 96 -7.02 -5.65 3.18
C THR A 96 -7.26 -4.35 3.94
N LEU A 97 -7.40 -3.21 3.24
CA LEU A 97 -7.75 -1.92 3.85
C LEU A 97 -9.10 -1.98 4.58
N ILE A 98 -10.11 -2.57 3.95
CA ILE A 98 -11.44 -2.74 4.55
C ILE A 98 -11.37 -3.69 5.74
N GLU A 99 -10.67 -4.82 5.61
CA GLU A 99 -10.47 -5.80 6.69
C GLU A 99 -9.74 -5.16 7.88
N ALA A 100 -8.70 -4.36 7.62
CA ALA A 100 -7.98 -3.63 8.66
C ALA A 100 -8.90 -2.64 9.40
N ILE A 101 -9.72 -1.87 8.68
CA ILE A 101 -10.68 -0.95 9.30
C ILE A 101 -11.67 -1.71 10.19
N ILE A 102 -12.23 -2.82 9.69
CA ILE A 102 -13.19 -3.64 10.45
C ILE A 102 -12.52 -4.21 11.71
N LEU A 103 -11.31 -4.75 11.58
CA LEU A 103 -10.56 -5.31 12.70
C LEU A 103 -10.25 -4.25 13.76
N VAL A 104 -9.79 -3.08 13.33
CA VAL A 104 -9.51 -1.94 14.23
C VAL A 104 -10.77 -1.50 14.96
N ILE A 105 -11.90 -1.35 14.26
CA ILE A 105 -13.19 -0.99 14.88
C ILE A 105 -13.59 -2.04 15.93
N LEU A 106 -13.44 -3.33 15.60
CA LEU A 106 -13.76 -4.42 16.53
C LEU A 106 -12.88 -4.34 17.78
N VAL A 107 -11.57 -4.18 17.62
CA VAL A 107 -10.63 -4.08 18.74
C VAL A 107 -10.96 -2.87 19.60
N VAL A 108 -11.11 -1.68 18.99
CA VAL A 108 -11.47 -0.45 19.70
C VAL A 108 -12.80 -0.61 20.44
N TYR A 109 -13.80 -1.25 19.83
CA TYR A 109 -15.08 -1.52 20.48
C TYR A 109 -14.94 -2.45 21.69
N VAL A 110 -14.12 -3.47 21.62
CA VAL A 110 -13.87 -4.39 22.75
C VAL A 110 -13.20 -3.68 23.93
N PHE A 111 -12.25 -2.78 23.64
CA PHE A 111 -11.53 -2.04 24.70
C PHE A 111 -12.33 -0.87 25.27
N LEU A 112 -12.94 -0.04 24.43
CA LEU A 112 -13.73 1.10 24.88
C LEU A 112 -15.13 0.69 25.41
N GLN A 113 -15.64 -0.48 25.01
CA GLN A 113 -16.89 -1.08 25.47
C GLN A 113 -18.12 -0.18 25.34
N ASP A 114 -18.04 0.86 24.50
CA ASP A 114 -19.10 1.81 24.23
C ASP A 114 -19.12 2.19 22.76
N PHE A 115 -20.28 2.02 22.12
CA PHE A 115 -20.44 2.28 20.68
C PHE A 115 -20.18 3.76 20.32
N ARG A 116 -20.57 4.68 21.22
CA ARG A 116 -20.36 6.12 20.96
C ARG A 116 -18.90 6.49 20.98
N SER A 117 -18.15 5.92 21.92
CA SER A 117 -16.70 6.07 22.02
C SER A 117 -15.98 5.50 20.80
N THR A 118 -16.45 4.36 20.28
CA THR A 118 -15.89 3.70 19.08
C THR A 118 -16.16 4.50 17.79
N LEU A 119 -17.30 5.21 17.74
CA LEU A 119 -17.65 6.01 16.55
C LEU A 119 -16.67 7.17 16.31
N ILE A 120 -16.04 7.70 17.37
CA ILE A 120 -15.14 8.85 17.26
C ILE A 120 -13.86 8.50 16.48
N PRO A 121 -13.10 7.45 16.82
CA PRO A 121 -11.97 7.00 16.02
C PRO A 121 -12.38 6.59 14.59
N LEU A 122 -13.55 5.97 14.40
CA LEU A 122 -14.05 5.61 13.09
C LEU A 122 -14.22 6.83 12.18
N VAL A 123 -14.86 7.88 12.67
CA VAL A 123 -14.98 9.14 11.91
C VAL A 123 -13.61 9.74 11.63
N GLY A 124 -12.68 9.68 12.59
CA GLY A 124 -11.31 10.12 12.42
C GLY A 124 -10.58 9.40 11.29
N ILE A 125 -10.74 8.05 11.18
CA ILE A 125 -10.18 7.26 10.08
C ILE A 125 -10.72 7.76 8.73
N VAL A 126 -12.05 7.87 8.61
CA VAL A 126 -12.68 8.26 7.34
C VAL A 126 -12.22 9.65 6.90
N VAL A 127 -12.20 10.62 7.80
CA VAL A 127 -11.76 11.99 7.49
C VAL A 127 -10.28 12.02 7.11
N SER A 128 -9.42 11.28 7.82
CA SER A 128 -7.99 11.22 7.52
C SER A 128 -7.72 10.53 6.17
N LEU A 129 -8.41 9.45 5.84
CA LEU A 129 -8.28 8.79 4.55
C LEU A 129 -8.74 9.69 3.40
N VAL A 130 -9.92 10.31 3.53
CA VAL A 130 -10.43 11.25 2.51
C VAL A 130 -9.48 12.43 2.32
N GLY A 131 -8.96 13.00 3.42
CA GLY A 131 -7.98 14.07 3.36
C GLY A 131 -6.68 13.66 2.70
N THR A 132 -6.21 12.43 2.95
CA THR A 132 -5.00 11.89 2.31
C THR A 132 -5.21 11.65 0.82
N PHE A 133 -6.35 11.08 0.40
CA PHE A 133 -6.69 10.95 -1.01
C PHE A 133 -6.80 12.31 -1.72
N ALA A 134 -7.39 13.31 -1.06
CA ALA A 134 -7.45 14.67 -1.60
C ALA A 134 -6.05 15.27 -1.80
N PHE A 135 -5.15 15.08 -0.84
CA PHE A 135 -3.75 15.48 -1.01
C PHE A 135 -3.08 14.75 -2.18
N MET A 136 -3.23 13.42 -2.29
CA MET A 136 -2.66 12.64 -3.40
C MET A 136 -3.15 13.16 -4.76
N ALA A 137 -4.44 13.47 -4.87
CA ALA A 137 -5.02 14.04 -6.10
C ALA A 137 -4.42 15.41 -6.45
N ILE A 138 -4.23 16.30 -5.47
CA ILE A 138 -3.63 17.62 -5.66
C ILE A 138 -2.14 17.51 -6.01
N ALA A 139 -1.43 16.58 -5.37
CA ALA A 139 0.00 16.35 -5.62
C ALA A 139 0.29 15.59 -6.93
N GLY A 140 -0.75 15.14 -7.64
CA GLY A 140 -0.60 14.34 -8.85
C GLY A 140 -0.05 12.93 -8.59
N PHE A 141 -0.24 12.40 -7.38
CA PHE A 141 0.17 11.03 -7.04
C PHE A 141 -0.84 10.02 -7.58
N SER A 142 -0.33 8.92 -8.09
CA SER A 142 -1.15 7.80 -8.53
C SER A 142 -1.50 6.88 -7.36
N ILE A 143 -2.68 6.27 -7.43
CA ILE A 143 -3.01 5.14 -6.57
C ILE A 143 -2.22 3.94 -7.09
N ASN A 144 -1.28 3.47 -6.29
CA ASN A 144 -0.45 2.30 -6.58
C ASN A 144 -0.31 1.44 -5.31
N LEU A 145 0.30 0.28 -5.46
CA LEU A 145 0.46 -0.68 -4.37
C LEU A 145 1.14 -0.04 -3.14
N LEU A 146 2.17 0.77 -3.34
CA LEU A 146 2.92 1.41 -2.24
C LEU A 146 2.12 2.51 -1.53
N THR A 147 1.40 3.34 -2.28
CA THR A 147 0.54 4.38 -1.68
C THR A 147 -0.63 3.74 -0.92
N LEU A 148 -1.17 2.62 -1.40
CA LEU A 148 -2.19 1.87 -0.68
C LEU A 148 -1.63 1.19 0.58
N PHE A 149 -0.41 0.64 0.55
CA PHE A 149 0.26 0.14 1.75
C PHE A 149 0.52 1.26 2.76
N ALA A 150 0.91 2.45 2.31
CA ALA A 150 1.01 3.61 3.18
C ALA A 150 -0.32 3.90 3.90
N LEU A 151 -1.44 3.87 3.18
CA LEU A 151 -2.76 4.08 3.76
C LEU A 151 -3.14 3.00 4.78
N VAL A 152 -2.85 1.73 4.51
CA VAL A 152 -3.08 0.63 5.48
C VAL A 152 -2.28 0.85 6.77
N LEU A 153 -0.99 1.21 6.65
CA LEU A 153 -0.14 1.50 7.81
C LEU A 153 -0.63 2.71 8.61
N VAL A 154 -1.09 3.75 7.91
CA VAL A 154 -1.58 4.98 8.53
C VAL A 154 -2.84 4.76 9.36
N ILE A 155 -3.71 3.81 8.98
CA ILE A 155 -4.93 3.54 9.76
C ILE A 155 -4.61 3.27 11.22
N GLY A 156 -3.57 2.48 11.51
CA GLY A 156 -3.14 2.22 12.89
C GLY A 156 -2.78 3.50 13.64
N THR A 157 -1.94 4.34 13.05
CA THR A 157 -1.48 5.59 13.70
C THR A 157 -2.60 6.62 13.84
N VAL A 158 -3.48 6.74 12.87
CA VAL A 158 -4.65 7.63 12.91
C VAL A 158 -5.60 7.25 14.04
N VAL A 159 -5.80 5.95 14.22
CA VAL A 159 -6.68 5.43 15.28
C VAL A 159 -6.10 5.69 16.65
N ASP A 160 -4.79 5.50 16.82
CA ASP A 160 -4.10 5.71 18.10
C ASP A 160 -4.26 7.15 18.60
N ASP A 161 -4.10 8.15 17.75
CA ASP A 161 -4.30 9.56 18.10
C ASP A 161 -5.73 9.82 18.61
N ALA A 162 -6.74 9.26 17.92
CA ALA A 162 -8.13 9.42 18.30
C ALA A 162 -8.50 8.66 19.60
N ILE A 163 -7.92 7.46 19.81
CA ILE A 163 -8.11 6.66 21.02
C ILE A 163 -7.58 7.40 22.23
N ILE A 164 -6.37 7.96 22.16
CA ILE A 164 -5.76 8.73 23.26
C ILE A 164 -6.69 9.86 23.70
N VAL A 165 -7.33 10.57 22.75
CA VAL A 165 -8.29 11.63 23.06
C VAL A 165 -9.52 11.09 23.80
N VAL A 166 -10.11 10.00 23.27
CA VAL A 166 -11.31 9.38 23.88
C VAL A 166 -11.01 8.88 25.30
N GLU A 167 -9.89 8.18 25.48
CA GLU A 167 -9.47 7.67 26.81
C GLU A 167 -9.21 8.80 27.80
N ALA A 168 -8.55 9.88 27.36
CA ALA A 168 -8.30 11.02 28.23
C ALA A 168 -9.60 11.69 28.68
N VAL A 169 -10.61 11.79 27.81
CA VAL A 169 -11.93 12.33 28.17
C VAL A 169 -12.69 11.36 29.10
N GLN A 170 -12.61 10.05 28.85
CA GLN A 170 -13.21 9.05 29.75
C GLN A 170 -12.57 9.08 31.13
N ALA A 171 -11.25 9.22 31.21
CA ALA A 171 -10.55 9.37 32.49
C ALA A 171 -11.03 10.60 33.30
N ARG A 172 -11.49 11.68 32.63
CA ARG A 172 -12.10 12.84 33.32
C ARG A 172 -13.48 12.50 33.89
N PHE A 173 -14.26 11.66 33.22
CA PHE A 173 -15.53 11.18 33.79
C PHE A 173 -15.30 10.34 35.05
N ASP A 174 -14.25 9.50 35.07
CA ASP A 174 -13.90 8.69 36.25
C ASP A 174 -13.49 9.56 37.46
N VAL A 175 -12.92 10.73 37.22
CA VAL A 175 -12.58 11.74 38.27
C VAL A 175 -13.80 12.55 38.71
N GLY A 176 -14.98 12.39 38.05
CA GLY A 176 -16.25 12.99 38.48
C GLY A 176 -16.76 14.15 37.61
N TYR A 177 -16.19 14.38 36.44
CA TYR A 177 -16.74 15.35 35.49
C TYR A 177 -18.12 14.87 34.98
N ARG A 178 -19.14 15.73 35.09
CA ARG A 178 -20.49 15.46 34.61
C ARG A 178 -20.78 16.05 33.23
N SER A 179 -19.99 17.03 32.81
CA SER A 179 -20.11 17.70 31.52
C SER A 179 -19.07 17.17 30.53
N SER A 180 -19.53 16.56 29.43
CA SER A 180 -18.64 16.06 28.34
C SER A 180 -17.82 17.19 27.73
N TYR A 181 -18.39 18.39 27.62
CA TYR A 181 -17.73 19.57 27.11
C TYR A 181 -16.52 19.98 28.01
N MET A 182 -16.75 20.10 29.33
CA MET A 182 -15.68 20.46 30.27
C MET A 182 -14.62 19.34 30.38
N ALA A 183 -15.05 18.08 30.35
CA ALA A 183 -14.16 16.94 30.36
C ALA A 183 -13.24 16.94 29.12
N SER A 184 -13.78 17.23 27.94
CA SER A 184 -13.00 17.30 26.70
C SER A 184 -11.99 18.44 26.73
N ILE A 185 -12.36 19.65 27.18
CA ILE A 185 -11.42 20.78 27.27
C ILE A 185 -10.28 20.48 28.25
N ASP A 186 -10.60 19.91 29.40
CA ASP A 186 -9.58 19.65 30.41
C ASP A 186 -8.69 18.46 30.05
N ALA A 187 -9.22 17.43 29.39
CA ALA A 187 -8.46 16.33 28.82
C ALA A 187 -7.41 16.84 27.83
N MET A 188 -7.81 17.72 26.90
CA MET A 188 -6.92 18.25 25.86
C MET A 188 -5.74 19.04 26.41
N LYS A 189 -5.87 19.73 27.56
CA LYS A 189 -4.74 20.41 28.23
C LYS A 189 -3.61 19.46 28.58
N GLY A 190 -3.94 18.21 28.92
CA GLY A 190 -2.95 17.21 29.31
C GLY A 190 -2.29 16.49 28.13
N ILE A 191 -3.00 16.30 27.01
CA ILE A 191 -2.54 15.43 25.94
C ILE A 191 -2.13 16.15 24.64
N SER A 192 -2.54 17.40 24.42
CA SER A 192 -2.26 18.11 23.16
C SER A 192 -0.78 18.14 22.80
N ASN A 193 0.09 18.41 23.76
CA ASN A 193 1.53 18.43 23.54
C ASN A 193 2.07 17.03 23.15
N ALA A 194 1.53 15.97 23.74
CA ALA A 194 1.95 14.61 23.42
C ALA A 194 1.56 14.25 21.99
N VAL A 195 0.32 14.56 21.59
CA VAL A 195 -0.17 14.31 20.21
C VAL A 195 0.65 15.10 19.19
N ILE A 196 0.90 16.39 19.42
CA ILE A 196 1.72 17.20 18.52
C ILE A 196 3.14 16.63 18.40
N THR A 197 3.76 16.30 19.53
CA THR A 197 5.14 15.81 19.53
C THR A 197 5.25 14.45 18.84
N SER A 198 4.35 13.50 19.14
CA SER A 198 4.36 12.18 18.49
C SER A 198 4.17 12.28 16.97
N SER A 199 3.22 13.09 16.51
CA SER A 199 2.97 13.29 15.10
C SER A 199 4.14 13.99 14.38
N LEU A 200 4.78 14.99 15.03
CA LEU A 200 5.98 15.63 14.47
C LEU A 200 7.15 14.66 14.35
N VAL A 201 7.38 13.81 15.37
CA VAL A 201 8.42 12.79 15.31
C VAL A 201 8.14 11.80 14.17
N PHE A 202 6.88 11.37 14.02
CA PHE A 202 6.48 10.47 12.93
C PHE A 202 6.73 11.10 11.55
N MET A 203 6.29 12.33 11.34
CA MET A 203 6.56 13.07 10.10
C MET A 203 8.06 13.26 9.85
N ALA A 204 8.84 13.53 10.89
CA ALA A 204 10.31 13.71 10.80
C ALA A 204 11.03 12.43 10.33
N VAL A 205 10.44 11.26 10.51
CA VAL A 205 10.97 9.99 9.96
C VAL A 205 10.64 9.84 8.48
N PHE A 206 9.41 10.16 8.06
CA PHE A 206 8.96 9.89 6.68
C PHE A 206 9.35 11.00 5.69
N ILE A 207 9.46 12.25 6.14
CA ILE A 207 9.86 13.36 5.26
C ILE A 207 11.24 13.12 4.62
N PRO A 208 12.30 12.75 5.35
CA PRO A 208 13.60 12.45 4.73
C PRO A 208 13.56 11.31 3.71
N VAL A 209 12.74 10.28 3.95
CA VAL A 209 12.55 9.16 3.02
C VAL A 209 12.02 9.65 1.66
N SER A 210 11.23 10.72 1.67
CA SER A 210 10.67 11.32 0.45
C SER A 210 11.70 12.02 -0.43
N PHE A 211 12.90 12.28 0.08
CA PHE A 211 14.00 12.91 -0.67
C PHE A 211 15.04 11.90 -1.19
N MET A 212 14.77 10.61 -1.06
CA MET A 212 15.64 9.58 -1.60
C MET A 212 15.65 9.64 -3.13
N GLY A 213 16.85 9.68 -3.72
CA GLY A 213 17.03 9.68 -5.17
C GLY A 213 17.14 8.29 -5.77
N GLY A 214 17.29 8.23 -7.11
CA GLY A 214 17.46 6.99 -7.86
C GLY A 214 16.15 6.40 -8.39
N THR A 215 16.22 5.23 -9.01
CA THR A 215 15.07 4.52 -9.61
C THR A 215 13.98 4.20 -8.60
N SER A 216 14.36 3.93 -7.36
CA SER A 216 13.43 3.70 -6.24
C SER A 216 12.90 5.00 -5.62
N GLY A 217 13.49 6.16 -5.96
CA GLY A 217 13.17 7.45 -5.34
C GLY A 217 11.70 7.84 -5.54
N THR A 218 11.16 7.65 -6.73
CA THR A 218 9.75 7.94 -7.01
C THR A 218 8.79 7.17 -6.11
N PHE A 219 9.09 5.91 -5.83
CA PHE A 219 8.30 5.07 -4.93
C PHE A 219 8.37 5.57 -3.49
N TYR A 220 9.57 5.83 -3.00
CA TYR A 220 9.77 6.32 -1.62
C TYR A 220 9.22 7.72 -1.42
N THR A 221 9.28 8.59 -2.43
CA THR A 221 8.68 9.93 -2.39
C THR A 221 7.17 9.85 -2.20
N GLN A 222 6.47 9.07 -3.03
CA GLN A 222 5.02 8.93 -2.92
C GLN A 222 4.60 8.27 -1.60
N PHE A 223 5.29 7.20 -1.20
CA PHE A 223 5.04 6.50 0.07
C PHE A 223 5.26 7.42 1.27
N GLY A 224 6.45 8.03 1.36
CA GLY A 224 6.85 8.86 2.50
C GLY A 224 5.98 10.11 2.67
N LEU A 225 5.69 10.83 1.57
CA LEU A 225 4.81 12.01 1.62
C LEU A 225 3.37 11.62 1.96
N THR A 226 2.85 10.53 1.42
CA THR A 226 1.50 10.03 1.77
C THR A 226 1.42 9.73 3.26
N MET A 227 2.42 9.04 3.83
CA MET A 227 2.50 8.75 5.25
C MET A 227 2.58 10.02 6.09
N ALA A 228 3.49 10.94 5.75
CA ALA A 228 3.69 12.17 6.51
C ALA A 228 2.43 13.05 6.53
N VAL A 229 1.76 13.21 5.38
CA VAL A 229 0.54 14.02 5.27
C VAL A 229 -0.62 13.36 5.99
N ALA A 230 -0.78 12.06 5.87
CA ALA A 230 -1.84 11.33 6.56
C ALA A 230 -1.73 11.44 8.09
N VAL A 231 -0.50 11.32 8.64
CA VAL A 231 -0.25 11.55 10.06
C VAL A 231 -0.50 13.02 10.46
N GLY A 232 -0.12 13.96 9.60
CA GLY A 232 -0.41 15.39 9.83
C GLY A 232 -1.92 15.68 9.91
N ILE A 233 -2.71 15.10 9.00
CA ILE A 233 -4.17 15.19 9.02
C ILE A 233 -4.75 14.51 10.27
N SER A 234 -4.19 13.33 10.66
CA SER A 234 -4.56 12.65 11.90
C SER A 234 -4.37 13.54 13.12
N ALA A 235 -3.21 14.19 13.23
CA ALA A 235 -2.93 15.10 14.34
C ALA A 235 -3.93 16.27 14.40
N ILE A 236 -4.26 16.87 13.26
CA ILE A 236 -5.27 17.92 13.18
C ILE A 236 -6.65 17.40 13.62
N ASN A 237 -7.04 16.21 13.18
CA ASN A 237 -8.29 15.58 13.59
C ASN A 237 -8.31 15.27 15.09
N ALA A 238 -7.21 14.76 15.64
CA ALA A 238 -7.11 14.46 17.07
C ALA A 238 -7.17 15.73 17.95
N LEU A 239 -6.68 16.85 17.46
CA LEU A 239 -6.69 18.12 18.20
C LEU A 239 -7.99 18.93 18.02
N THR A 240 -8.78 18.64 16.98
CA THR A 240 -9.97 19.43 16.64
C THR A 240 -11.24 18.58 16.60
N LEU A 241 -11.31 17.62 15.69
CA LEU A 241 -12.49 16.81 15.44
C LEU A 241 -12.79 15.85 16.60
N SER A 242 -11.77 15.11 17.07
CA SER A 242 -11.95 14.11 18.12
C SER A 242 -12.47 14.70 19.44
N PRO A 243 -11.91 15.79 19.99
CA PRO A 243 -12.46 16.40 21.20
C PRO A 243 -13.83 17.02 21.01
N ALA A 244 -14.13 17.56 19.81
CA ALA A 244 -15.47 18.06 19.51
C ALA A 244 -16.51 16.92 19.48
N LEU A 245 -16.16 15.79 18.85
CA LEU A 245 -17.03 14.60 18.86
C LEU A 245 -17.16 14.00 20.28
N CYS A 246 -16.11 13.99 21.08
CA CYS A 246 -16.17 13.60 22.48
C CYS A 246 -17.18 14.45 23.25
N ALA A 247 -17.11 15.77 23.09
CA ALA A 247 -18.03 16.70 23.75
C ALA A 247 -19.50 16.49 23.34
N LEU A 248 -19.74 16.07 22.09
CA LEU A 248 -21.09 15.85 21.54
C LEU A 248 -21.66 14.46 21.84
N LEU A 249 -20.83 13.42 21.72
CA LEU A 249 -21.29 12.03 21.71
C LEU A 249 -21.13 11.32 23.04
N LEU A 250 -20.07 11.64 23.81
CA LEU A 250 -19.79 10.94 25.06
C LEU A 250 -20.76 11.39 26.16
N LYS A 251 -21.07 10.45 27.03
CA LYS A 251 -21.87 10.70 28.24
C LYS A 251 -21.20 10.04 29.42
N PRO A 252 -21.23 10.66 30.62
CA PRO A 252 -20.75 10.02 31.84
C PRO A 252 -21.50 8.70 32.07
N TYR A 253 -20.79 7.69 32.57
CA TYR A 253 -21.35 6.35 32.80
C TYR A 253 -22.32 6.26 34.00
N ILE A 254 -22.35 7.28 34.84
CA ILE A 254 -23.18 7.32 36.06
C ILE A 254 -24.49 7.99 35.70
N ASN A 255 -25.59 7.25 35.74
CA ASN A 255 -26.92 7.80 35.74
C ASN A 255 -27.15 8.59 37.05
N GLU A 256 -27.97 9.64 37.01
CA GLU A 256 -28.33 10.44 38.17
C GLU A 256 -28.85 9.63 39.37
N ASP A 257 -29.35 8.40 39.14
CA ASP A 257 -29.89 7.49 40.12
C ASP A 257 -28.96 6.41 40.65
N GLY A 258 -27.69 6.38 40.27
CA GLY A 258 -26.66 5.43 40.77
C GLY A 258 -26.92 3.96 40.42
N THR A 259 -27.90 3.64 39.61
CA THR A 259 -28.27 2.27 39.24
C THR A 259 -27.57 1.80 37.95
N GLN A 260 -26.63 0.86 38.04
CA GLN A 260 -26.10 0.15 36.88
C GLN A 260 -27.18 -0.79 36.32
N LYS A 261 -27.55 -0.63 35.04
CA LYS A 261 -28.38 -1.59 34.33
C LYS A 261 -27.70 -2.94 34.23
N ASN A 262 -28.29 -3.96 34.81
CA ASN A 262 -27.79 -5.36 34.82
C ASN A 262 -28.07 -6.05 33.45
N ASN A 263 -27.45 -5.57 32.37
CA ASN A 263 -27.55 -6.18 31.04
C ASN A 263 -26.35 -7.11 30.76
N PHE A 264 -26.48 -8.00 29.79
CA PHE A 264 -25.40 -8.87 29.33
C PHE A 264 -24.10 -8.10 29.06
N ALA A 265 -24.20 -6.92 28.43
CA ALA A 265 -23.08 -6.01 28.21
C ALA A 265 -22.40 -5.54 29.50
N ALA A 266 -23.16 -5.29 30.58
CA ALA A 266 -22.62 -4.89 31.87
C ALA A 266 -21.87 -6.04 32.56
N ARG A 267 -22.33 -7.28 32.38
CA ARG A 267 -21.64 -8.48 32.88
C ARG A 267 -20.35 -8.75 32.13
N PHE A 268 -20.36 -8.62 30.80
CA PHE A 268 -19.15 -8.72 29.97
C PHE A 268 -18.13 -7.65 30.36
N ARG A 269 -18.55 -6.39 30.48
CA ARG A 269 -17.72 -5.27 30.93
C ARG A 269 -17.05 -5.55 32.28
N LYS A 270 -17.80 -6.03 33.26
CA LYS A 270 -17.29 -6.36 34.58
C LYS A 270 -16.23 -7.47 34.52
N SER A 271 -16.48 -8.53 33.76
CA SER A 271 -15.55 -9.65 33.62
C SER A 271 -14.28 -9.23 32.86
N PHE A 272 -14.42 -8.44 31.81
CA PHE A 272 -13.31 -7.93 31.02
C PHE A 272 -12.42 -6.99 31.88
N ASN A 273 -13.03 -6.03 32.57
CA ASN A 273 -12.29 -5.09 33.42
C ASN A 273 -11.57 -5.82 34.56
N SER A 274 -12.20 -6.82 35.19
CA SER A 274 -11.53 -7.63 36.22
C SER A 274 -10.33 -8.41 35.68
N ALA A 275 -10.42 -8.97 34.47
CA ALA A 275 -9.29 -9.64 33.81
C ALA A 275 -8.19 -8.63 33.43
N PHE A 276 -8.58 -7.46 32.96
CA PHE A 276 -7.66 -6.36 32.61
C PHE A 276 -6.93 -5.83 33.83
N ASP A 277 -7.61 -5.64 34.97
CA ASP A 277 -7.00 -5.20 36.24
C ASP A 277 -5.91 -6.19 36.71
N VAL A 278 -6.16 -7.50 36.62
CA VAL A 278 -5.16 -8.52 36.93
C VAL A 278 -3.94 -8.41 36.00
N MET A 279 -4.15 -8.16 34.72
CA MET A 279 -3.07 -7.95 33.77
C MET A 279 -2.25 -6.68 34.09
N VAL A 280 -2.93 -5.59 34.43
CA VAL A 280 -2.30 -4.31 34.82
C VAL A 280 -1.47 -4.48 36.10
N ASP A 281 -1.94 -5.25 37.09
CA ASP A 281 -1.18 -5.48 38.33
C ASP A 281 0.06 -6.35 38.11
N LYS A 282 -0.02 -7.34 37.22
CA LYS A 282 1.17 -8.10 36.78
C LYS A 282 2.15 -7.19 36.03
N TYR A 283 1.67 -6.36 35.13
CA TYR A 283 2.48 -5.38 34.41
C TYR A 283 3.20 -4.42 35.38
N LYS A 284 2.48 -3.85 36.35
CA LYS A 284 3.08 -2.99 37.39
C LYS A 284 4.21 -3.72 38.12
N THR A 285 3.99 -4.98 38.46
CA THR A 285 5.00 -5.81 39.16
C THR A 285 6.27 -5.96 38.31
N ILE A 286 6.10 -6.25 37.02
CA ILE A 286 7.22 -6.37 36.04
C ILE A 286 7.95 -5.06 35.92
N VAL A 287 7.24 -3.95 35.72
CA VAL A 287 7.83 -2.61 35.59
C VAL A 287 8.62 -2.25 36.86
N LEU A 288 8.07 -2.50 38.05
CA LEU A 288 8.76 -2.28 39.31
C LEU A 288 10.04 -3.12 39.43
N LEU A 289 10.04 -4.36 38.90
CA LEU A 289 11.24 -5.19 38.88
C LEU A 289 12.34 -4.54 38.01
N PHE A 290 11.99 -4.06 36.82
CA PHE A 290 12.93 -3.37 35.93
C PHE A 290 13.46 -2.05 36.55
N ILE A 291 12.60 -1.26 37.19
CA ILE A 291 12.99 -0.04 37.88
C ILE A 291 13.96 -0.33 39.04
N LYS A 292 13.67 -1.36 39.84
CA LYS A 292 14.51 -1.75 40.96
C LYS A 292 15.83 -2.36 40.52
N ARG A 293 15.82 -3.12 39.43
CA ARG A 293 17.01 -3.82 38.94
C ARG A 293 17.48 -3.22 37.62
N ARG A 294 18.06 -2.06 37.62
CA ARG A 294 18.51 -1.31 36.43
C ARG A 294 19.40 -2.13 35.51
N TRP A 295 20.18 -3.08 36.01
CA TRP A 295 21.00 -3.94 35.19
C TRP A 295 20.17 -4.83 34.24
N LEU A 296 18.95 -5.27 34.64
CA LEU A 296 18.04 -6.01 33.78
C LEU A 296 17.61 -5.18 32.57
N THR A 297 17.32 -3.90 32.78
CA THR A 297 16.95 -2.97 31.69
C THR A 297 18.10 -2.80 30.70
N TRP A 298 19.33 -2.59 31.21
CA TRP A 298 20.51 -2.48 30.36
C TRP A 298 20.85 -3.79 29.64
N SER A 299 20.70 -4.92 30.31
CA SER A 299 20.89 -6.25 29.71
C SER A 299 19.89 -6.52 28.58
N LEU A 300 18.61 -6.20 28.80
CA LEU A 300 17.58 -6.35 27.75
C LEU A 300 17.87 -5.44 26.56
N LEU A 301 18.25 -4.18 26.80
CA LEU A 301 18.65 -3.26 25.74
C LEU A 301 19.86 -3.77 24.96
N ALA A 302 20.91 -4.21 25.65
CA ALA A 302 22.08 -4.76 25.00
C ALA A 302 21.76 -6.01 24.18
N CYS A 303 20.93 -6.91 24.72
CA CYS A 303 20.47 -8.10 24.00
C CYS A 303 19.67 -7.73 22.74
N SER A 304 18.78 -6.74 22.80
CA SER A 304 18.02 -6.30 21.63
C SER A 304 18.90 -5.66 20.56
N VAL A 305 19.94 -4.89 20.94
CA VAL A 305 20.90 -4.32 19.99
C VAL A 305 21.75 -5.40 19.33
N VAL A 306 22.25 -6.38 20.12
CA VAL A 306 23.01 -7.52 19.58
C VAL A 306 22.15 -8.33 18.62
N LEU A 307 20.89 -8.62 18.99
CA LEU A 307 19.94 -9.32 18.12
C LEU A 307 19.68 -8.53 16.83
N LEU A 308 19.50 -7.21 16.91
CA LEU A 308 19.31 -6.35 15.74
C LEU A 308 20.51 -6.45 14.77
N VAL A 309 21.74 -6.29 15.31
CA VAL A 309 22.94 -6.39 14.49
C VAL A 309 23.09 -7.78 13.87
N PHE A 310 22.80 -8.83 14.64
CA PHE A 310 22.82 -10.20 14.13
C PHE A 310 21.82 -10.40 12.99
N LEU A 311 20.57 -9.97 13.17
CA LEU A 311 19.54 -10.09 12.15
C LEU A 311 19.85 -9.26 10.90
N MET A 312 20.36 -8.04 11.04
CA MET A 312 20.78 -7.21 9.90
C MET A 312 21.86 -7.86 9.06
N ASN A 313 22.79 -8.61 9.69
CA ASN A 313 23.86 -9.32 8.96
C ASN A 313 23.42 -10.64 8.33
N THR A 314 22.36 -11.26 8.84
CA THR A 314 21.87 -12.55 8.36
C THR A 314 20.71 -12.44 7.38
N THR A 315 19.94 -11.35 7.44
CA THR A 315 18.79 -11.13 6.56
C THR A 315 19.25 -10.72 5.16
N LYS A 316 18.71 -11.40 4.14
CA LYS A 316 18.97 -11.06 2.75
C LYS A 316 18.37 -9.70 2.42
N THR A 317 19.11 -8.86 1.72
CA THR A 317 18.65 -7.57 1.24
C THR A 317 18.11 -7.71 -0.18
N SER A 318 16.87 -7.27 -0.40
CA SER A 318 16.26 -7.13 -1.73
C SER A 318 15.56 -5.77 -1.82
N LEU A 319 15.49 -5.21 -3.01
CA LEU A 319 14.82 -3.93 -3.25
C LEU A 319 13.28 -4.09 -3.23
N VAL A 320 12.81 -5.17 -3.84
CA VAL A 320 11.39 -5.52 -3.95
C VAL A 320 11.27 -6.99 -3.59
N PRO A 321 10.27 -7.40 -2.80
CA PRO A 321 9.99 -8.80 -2.58
C PRO A 321 9.74 -9.53 -3.91
N ASP A 322 10.16 -10.78 -4.00
CA ASP A 322 9.83 -11.64 -5.13
C ASP A 322 8.32 -11.90 -5.10
N GLU A 323 7.64 -11.55 -6.17
CA GLU A 323 6.20 -11.75 -6.32
C GLU A 323 5.94 -12.87 -7.33
N ASP A 324 5.05 -13.79 -6.98
CA ASP A 324 4.59 -14.82 -7.91
C ASP A 324 3.55 -14.19 -8.85
N GLN A 325 3.96 -13.95 -10.10
CA GLN A 325 3.12 -13.41 -11.16
C GLN A 325 2.44 -14.51 -11.98
N GLY A 326 2.59 -15.78 -11.60
CA GLY A 326 2.06 -16.92 -12.33
C GLY A 326 2.74 -17.15 -13.69
N VAL A 327 3.96 -16.61 -13.88
CA VAL A 327 4.72 -16.69 -15.12
C VAL A 327 6.06 -17.36 -14.87
N ILE A 328 6.41 -18.33 -15.70
CA ILE A 328 7.71 -19.01 -15.68
C ILE A 328 8.47 -18.66 -16.94
N PHE A 329 9.62 -18.03 -16.80
CA PHE A 329 10.55 -17.78 -17.89
C PHE A 329 11.56 -18.93 -17.99
N VAL A 330 11.56 -19.63 -19.12
CA VAL A 330 12.51 -20.69 -19.40
C VAL A 330 13.46 -20.24 -20.50
N ASN A 331 14.76 -20.11 -20.16
CA ASN A 331 15.81 -19.80 -21.12
C ASN A 331 16.54 -21.09 -21.50
N VAL A 332 16.46 -21.46 -22.76
CA VAL A 332 17.13 -22.63 -23.30
C VAL A 332 18.34 -22.20 -24.12
N SER A 333 19.53 -22.67 -23.76
CA SER A 333 20.76 -22.43 -24.51
C SER A 333 21.21 -23.74 -25.15
N THR A 334 21.25 -23.79 -26.47
CA THR A 334 21.79 -24.90 -27.21
C THR A 334 23.32 -24.75 -27.39
N ALA A 335 24.00 -25.81 -27.80
CA ALA A 335 25.44 -25.77 -28.00
C ALA A 335 25.84 -24.72 -29.06
N ALA A 336 27.02 -24.09 -28.88
CA ALA A 336 27.51 -23.10 -29.83
C ALA A 336 27.62 -23.68 -31.22
N GLY A 337 27.03 -23.01 -32.23
CA GLY A 337 26.95 -23.46 -33.61
C GLY A 337 25.72 -24.28 -33.98
N SER A 338 24.78 -24.45 -33.05
CA SER A 338 23.46 -25.04 -33.36
C SER A 338 22.65 -24.13 -34.30
N SER A 339 21.89 -24.77 -35.20
CA SER A 339 20.98 -24.04 -36.09
C SER A 339 19.71 -23.58 -35.35
N LEU A 340 19.02 -22.59 -35.90
CA LEU A 340 17.72 -22.15 -35.38
C LEU A 340 16.73 -23.31 -35.32
N THR A 341 16.68 -24.15 -36.34
CA THR A 341 15.83 -25.36 -36.42
C THR A 341 16.08 -26.32 -35.26
N THR A 342 17.36 -26.55 -34.89
CA THR A 342 17.70 -27.41 -33.75
C THR A 342 17.26 -26.82 -32.43
N THR A 343 17.34 -25.50 -32.27
CA THR A 343 16.85 -24.80 -31.06
C THR A 343 15.30 -24.87 -31.00
N ASP A 344 14.65 -24.71 -32.13
CA ASP A 344 13.18 -24.78 -32.27
C ASP A 344 12.65 -26.17 -31.89
N GLU A 345 13.25 -27.26 -32.42
CA GLU A 345 12.91 -28.63 -32.02
C GLU A 345 13.08 -28.91 -30.51
N VAL A 346 14.04 -28.25 -29.86
CA VAL A 346 14.21 -28.38 -28.41
C VAL A 346 13.12 -27.59 -27.66
N MET A 347 12.74 -26.43 -28.17
CA MET A 347 11.68 -25.62 -27.59
C MET A 347 10.32 -26.33 -27.71
N GLU A 348 9.96 -26.91 -28.87
CA GLU A 348 8.73 -27.69 -29.07
C GLU A 348 8.62 -28.89 -28.10
N ARG A 349 9.75 -29.45 -27.64
CA ARG A 349 9.71 -30.53 -26.64
C ARG A 349 9.48 -30.05 -25.22
N ILE A 350 9.73 -28.78 -24.95
CA ILE A 350 9.55 -28.16 -23.63
C ILE A 350 8.15 -27.60 -23.51
N GLU A 351 7.57 -27.07 -24.58
CA GLU A 351 6.20 -26.60 -24.67
C GLU A 351 5.19 -27.77 -24.62
#